data_f0d6e63f91a2c4076981edd6ade92e1e
#
_entry.id   f0d6e63f91a2c4076981edd6ade92e1e
#
_cell.length_a   1.000
_cell.length_b   1.000
_cell.length_c   1.000
_cell.angle_alpha   90.00
_cell.angle_beta   90.00
_cell.angle_gamma   90.00
#
_symmetry.space_group_name_H-M   'P 1'
#
loop_
_entity.id
_entity.type
_entity.pdbx_description
1 polymer ?
#
loop_
_entity_poly.entity_id
_entity_poly.type
_entity_poly.pdbx_seq_one_letter_code
_entity_poly.pdbx_strand_id
1 'polypeptide(L)'
;KLSRLVAIKILKEEFCKDKSFVAKFRMEAQAAAGLSHNNVVGVYDVGEEDNVHYIVMELIDGITLKEYITRKRKLGTKESIGIAIQVAQGLEAAHKRHIVHRDIKPQNIIISKDGRIKVADFGIARAITDETTNLYGAAGSVHYISPEQARGGYCDERSDIYSLGITIYEMVTGRVPFDGDTTVAVAIAHINEAMVPPSNIEPSVPVALEQIIFKCTQKRPNQRYSSCADLIKDLRHALVAPNERFVHFVQLEETANGETTVMSDEQMRDIRNRSDRGQHENTAYQERSLKRQ
;
A
#
# COMPACT_ATOMS: atom_id res chain seq x y z
N LYS A 1 -1.79 -37.18 -5.66
CA LYS A 1 -1.34 -36.14 -6.63
C LYS A 1 -2.57 -35.64 -7.35
N LEU A 2 -2.96 -34.40 -7.09
CA LEU A 2 -4.12 -33.76 -7.73
C LEU A 2 -3.64 -33.22 -9.08
N SER A 3 -4.08 -33.78 -10.20
CA SER A 3 -3.75 -33.35 -11.55
C SER A 3 -4.41 -32.00 -11.86
N ARG A 4 -3.85 -30.89 -11.35
CA ARG A 4 -4.31 -29.53 -11.68
C ARG A 4 -3.13 -28.66 -12.10
N LEU A 5 -3.39 -27.70 -12.99
CA LEU A 5 -2.43 -26.67 -13.36
C LEU A 5 -2.23 -25.68 -12.21
N VAL A 6 -0.99 -25.25 -12.00
CA VAL A 6 -0.59 -24.32 -10.96
C VAL A 6 0.38 -23.29 -11.55
N ALA A 7 0.45 -22.12 -10.95
CA ALA A 7 1.52 -21.17 -11.19
C ALA A 7 2.64 -21.40 -10.16
N ILE A 8 3.88 -21.31 -10.58
CA ILE A 8 5.05 -21.45 -9.71
C ILE A 8 5.87 -20.17 -9.78
N LYS A 9 6.01 -19.48 -8.64
CA LYS A 9 6.91 -18.33 -8.48
C LYS A 9 8.23 -18.84 -7.92
N ILE A 10 9.32 -18.66 -8.67
CA ILE A 10 10.65 -19.11 -8.30
C ILE A 10 11.49 -17.92 -7.88
N LEU A 11 12.20 -18.02 -6.76
CA LEU A 11 13.18 -17.03 -6.34
C LEU A 11 14.40 -17.11 -7.26
N LYS A 12 14.80 -15.97 -7.82
CA LYS A 12 15.97 -15.93 -8.70
C LYS A 12 17.22 -16.37 -7.97
N GLU A 13 18.08 -17.09 -8.66
CA GLU A 13 19.33 -17.68 -8.12
C GLU A 13 20.22 -16.64 -7.43
N GLU A 14 20.31 -15.42 -7.98
CA GLU A 14 21.06 -14.30 -7.40
C GLU A 14 20.63 -13.94 -5.97
N PHE A 15 19.35 -14.16 -5.63
CA PHE A 15 18.76 -13.88 -4.31
C PHE A 15 18.76 -15.11 -3.38
N CYS A 16 18.96 -16.32 -3.91
CA CYS A 16 18.99 -17.55 -3.09
C CYS A 16 20.17 -17.57 -2.09
N LYS A 17 21.24 -16.83 -2.38
CA LYS A 17 22.42 -16.72 -1.51
C LYS A 17 22.22 -15.74 -0.34
N ASP A 18 21.26 -14.85 -0.43
CA ASP A 18 20.94 -13.90 0.62
C ASP A 18 19.80 -14.43 1.51
N LYS A 19 20.19 -14.83 2.74
CA LYS A 19 19.25 -15.37 3.74
C LYS A 19 18.08 -14.42 4.03
N SER A 20 18.27 -13.10 3.92
CA SER A 20 17.23 -12.12 4.16
C SER A 20 16.17 -12.15 3.06
N PHE A 21 16.58 -12.29 1.79
CA PHE A 21 15.66 -12.46 0.66
C PHE A 21 14.87 -13.76 0.74
N VAL A 22 15.54 -14.87 1.08
CA VAL A 22 14.88 -16.17 1.26
C VAL A 22 13.85 -16.11 2.40
N ALA A 23 14.22 -15.53 3.54
CA ALA A 23 13.28 -15.36 4.66
C ALA A 23 12.05 -14.52 4.27
N LYS A 24 12.25 -13.41 3.56
CA LYS A 24 11.18 -12.55 3.06
C LYS A 24 10.25 -13.28 2.10
N PHE A 25 10.82 -13.98 1.13
CA PHE A 25 10.08 -14.79 0.16
C PHE A 25 9.19 -15.84 0.84
N ARG A 26 9.70 -16.52 1.87
CA ARG A 26 8.93 -17.49 2.66
C ARG A 26 7.85 -16.83 3.50
N MET A 27 8.12 -15.69 4.13
CA MET A 27 7.13 -14.96 4.92
C MET A 27 5.99 -14.44 4.05
N GLU A 28 6.28 -13.91 2.86
CA GLU A 28 5.27 -13.49 1.87
C GLU A 28 4.33 -14.65 1.55
N ALA A 29 4.89 -15.80 1.27
CA ALA A 29 4.12 -17.00 0.95
C ALA A 29 3.29 -17.50 2.14
N GLN A 30 3.84 -17.52 3.35
CA GLN A 30 3.13 -17.97 4.57
C GLN A 30 1.95 -17.08 4.89
N ALA A 31 2.09 -15.76 4.76
CA ALA A 31 0.99 -14.82 5.00
C ALA A 31 -0.12 -14.98 3.94
N ALA A 32 0.25 -15.17 2.67
CA ALA A 32 -0.70 -15.41 1.59
C ALA A 32 -1.38 -16.79 1.71
N ALA A 33 -0.69 -17.82 2.20
CA ALA A 33 -1.25 -19.17 2.39
C ALA A 33 -2.44 -19.22 3.36
N GLY A 34 -2.51 -18.27 4.31
CA GLY A 34 -3.65 -18.12 5.21
C GLY A 34 -4.87 -17.46 4.58
N LEU A 35 -4.74 -16.82 3.40
CA LEU A 35 -5.82 -16.07 2.76
C LEU A 35 -6.59 -16.96 1.79
N SER A 36 -7.89 -17.14 2.05
CA SER A 36 -8.82 -17.80 1.12
C SER A 36 -9.96 -16.83 0.82
N HIS A 37 -9.94 -16.23 -0.37
CA HIS A 37 -10.96 -15.28 -0.83
C HIS A 37 -11.06 -15.28 -2.35
N ASN A 38 -12.25 -15.07 -2.91
CA ASN A 38 -12.47 -15.09 -4.35
C ASN A 38 -11.65 -14.05 -5.13
N ASN A 39 -11.29 -12.94 -4.47
CA ASN A 39 -10.51 -11.85 -5.06
C ASN A 39 -9.03 -11.85 -4.62
N VAL A 40 -8.53 -12.96 -4.11
CA VAL A 40 -7.11 -13.16 -3.76
C VAL A 40 -6.60 -14.39 -4.48
N VAL A 41 -5.39 -14.34 -5.02
CA VAL A 41 -4.72 -15.53 -5.60
C VAL A 41 -4.37 -16.48 -4.46
N GLY A 42 -4.88 -17.72 -4.54
CA GLY A 42 -4.63 -18.74 -3.52
C GLY A 42 -3.18 -19.24 -3.57
N VAL A 43 -2.50 -19.27 -2.43
CA VAL A 43 -1.21 -19.96 -2.26
C VAL A 43 -1.47 -21.36 -1.77
N TYR A 44 -0.89 -22.37 -2.45
CA TYR A 44 -1.11 -23.78 -2.17
C TYR A 44 0.02 -24.41 -1.40
N ASP A 45 1.26 -24.03 -1.72
CA ASP A 45 2.45 -24.60 -1.09
C ASP A 45 3.65 -23.66 -1.20
N VAL A 46 4.63 -23.87 -0.33
CA VAL A 46 5.91 -23.16 -0.32
C VAL A 46 6.98 -24.20 -0.10
N GLY A 47 7.94 -24.29 -1.01
CA GLY A 47 8.95 -25.32 -0.97
C GLY A 47 10.36 -24.84 -1.27
N GLU A 48 11.29 -25.73 -1.02
CA GLU A 48 12.69 -25.65 -1.41
C GLU A 48 13.15 -27.01 -1.90
N GLU A 49 13.78 -27.03 -3.06
CA GLU A 49 14.37 -28.23 -3.64
C GLU A 49 15.67 -27.83 -4.37
N ASP A 50 16.76 -28.47 -4.10
CA ASP A 50 18.08 -28.18 -4.68
C ASP A 50 18.50 -26.70 -4.63
N ASN A 51 18.30 -26.04 -3.47
CA ASN A 51 18.49 -24.60 -3.28
C ASN A 51 17.55 -23.68 -4.12
N VAL A 52 16.55 -24.24 -4.78
CA VAL A 52 15.53 -23.48 -5.48
C VAL A 52 14.34 -23.26 -4.56
N HIS A 53 14.11 -21.99 -4.16
CA HIS A 53 12.94 -21.61 -3.35
C HIS A 53 11.78 -21.27 -4.27
N TYR A 54 10.60 -21.86 -4.00
CA TYR A 54 9.42 -21.65 -4.83
C TYR A 54 8.12 -21.52 -4.02
N ILE A 55 7.15 -20.85 -4.63
CA ILE A 55 5.77 -20.75 -4.14
C ILE A 55 4.86 -21.34 -5.20
N VAL A 56 4.00 -22.28 -4.80
CA VAL A 56 2.96 -22.86 -5.67
C VAL A 56 1.64 -22.15 -5.41
N MET A 57 1.04 -21.61 -6.45
CA MET A 57 -0.15 -20.80 -6.34
C MET A 57 -1.20 -21.13 -7.41
N GLU A 58 -2.38 -20.59 -7.22
CA GLU A 58 -3.48 -20.65 -8.17
C GLU A 58 -3.05 -20.08 -9.52
N LEU A 59 -3.20 -20.86 -10.58
CA LEU A 59 -3.02 -20.39 -11.94
C LEU A 59 -4.30 -19.66 -12.39
N ILE A 60 -4.18 -18.37 -12.69
CA ILE A 60 -5.28 -17.57 -13.22
C ILE A 60 -5.12 -17.47 -14.74
N ASP A 61 -6.10 -18.01 -15.46
CA ASP A 61 -6.18 -17.82 -16.91
C ASP A 61 -6.76 -16.43 -17.21
N GLY A 62 -5.87 -15.46 -17.47
CA GLY A 62 -6.24 -14.07 -17.60
C GLY A 62 -5.06 -13.17 -17.98
N ILE A 63 -5.25 -11.87 -17.81
CA ILE A 63 -4.24 -10.83 -18.06
C ILE A 63 -4.14 -9.90 -16.87
N THR A 64 -3.02 -9.20 -16.72
CA THR A 64 -2.88 -8.18 -15.69
C THR A 64 -3.75 -6.96 -15.99
N LEU A 65 -4.20 -6.26 -14.95
CA LEU A 65 -4.91 -4.99 -15.11
C LEU A 65 -4.04 -3.97 -15.86
N LYS A 66 -2.71 -4.02 -15.72
CA LYS A 66 -1.78 -3.15 -16.48
C LYS A 66 -1.87 -3.41 -17.97
N GLU A 67 -1.81 -4.67 -18.39
CA GLU A 67 -1.99 -5.03 -19.80
C GLU A 67 -3.37 -4.61 -20.32
N TYR A 68 -4.40 -4.77 -19.51
CA TYR A 68 -5.75 -4.40 -19.86
C TYR A 68 -5.91 -2.89 -20.08
N ILE A 69 -5.40 -2.06 -19.14
CA ILE A 69 -5.36 -0.60 -19.29
C ILE A 69 -4.57 -0.21 -20.53
N THR A 70 -3.39 -0.81 -20.74
CA THR A 70 -2.53 -0.51 -21.90
C THR A 70 -3.26 -0.80 -23.22
N ARG A 71 -3.99 -1.93 -23.34
CA ARG A 71 -4.75 -2.30 -24.53
C ARG A 71 -5.95 -1.38 -24.79
N LYS A 72 -6.66 -1.00 -23.74
CA LYS A 72 -7.84 -0.12 -23.83
C LYS A 72 -7.50 1.36 -23.79
N ARG A 73 -6.27 1.73 -23.40
CA ARG A 73 -5.76 3.07 -23.09
C ARG A 73 -6.34 3.66 -21.80
N LYS A 74 -7.64 3.53 -21.58
CA LYS A 74 -8.38 3.90 -20.36
C LYS A 74 -9.61 3.03 -20.22
N LEU A 75 -10.17 2.97 -19.02
CA LEU A 75 -11.37 2.19 -18.72
C LEU A 75 -12.56 3.12 -18.45
N GLY A 76 -13.76 2.64 -18.74
CA GLY A 76 -14.98 3.36 -18.39
C GLY A 76 -15.21 3.41 -16.88
N THR A 77 -15.93 4.43 -16.41
CA THR A 77 -16.21 4.65 -14.98
C THR A 77 -16.83 3.43 -14.28
N LYS A 78 -17.89 2.84 -14.86
CA LYS A 78 -18.57 1.69 -14.25
C LYS A 78 -17.65 0.46 -14.16
N GLU A 79 -16.86 0.23 -15.19
CA GLU A 79 -15.89 -0.85 -15.26
C GLU A 79 -14.79 -0.66 -14.20
N SER A 80 -14.22 0.55 -14.11
CA SER A 80 -13.21 0.90 -13.10
C SER A 80 -13.72 0.73 -11.67
N ILE A 81 -14.95 1.16 -11.40
CA ILE A 81 -15.59 0.97 -10.09
C ILE A 81 -15.79 -0.51 -9.80
N GLY A 82 -16.26 -1.31 -10.77
CA GLY A 82 -16.46 -2.76 -10.60
C GLY A 82 -15.17 -3.52 -10.29
N ILE A 83 -14.07 -3.14 -10.94
CA ILE A 83 -12.73 -3.67 -10.66
C ILE A 83 -12.28 -3.23 -9.26
N ALA A 84 -12.38 -1.94 -8.94
CA ALA A 84 -11.97 -1.39 -7.66
C ALA A 84 -12.70 -2.03 -6.47
N ILE A 85 -14.00 -2.29 -6.59
CA ILE A 85 -14.78 -3.00 -5.56
C ILE A 85 -14.21 -4.40 -5.31
N GLN A 86 -13.92 -5.17 -6.35
CA GLN A 86 -13.38 -6.52 -6.22
C GLN A 86 -11.96 -6.51 -5.61
N VAL A 87 -11.10 -5.56 -6.01
CA VAL A 87 -9.78 -5.37 -5.38
C VAL A 87 -9.95 -5.04 -3.89
N ALA A 88 -10.81 -4.07 -3.56
CA ALA A 88 -11.06 -3.67 -2.17
C ALA A 88 -11.63 -4.83 -1.32
N GLN A 89 -12.45 -5.73 -1.89
CA GLN A 89 -12.93 -6.94 -1.21
C GLN A 89 -11.79 -7.90 -0.89
N GLY A 90 -10.85 -8.11 -1.81
CA GLY A 90 -9.65 -8.91 -1.58
C GLY A 90 -8.76 -8.32 -0.48
N LEU A 91 -8.56 -7.00 -0.51
CA LEU A 91 -7.81 -6.27 0.52
C LEU A 91 -8.51 -6.33 1.89
N GLU A 92 -9.82 -6.14 1.94
CA GLU A 92 -10.59 -6.25 3.18
C GLU A 92 -10.42 -7.62 3.85
N ALA A 93 -10.42 -8.70 3.05
CA ALA A 93 -10.20 -10.04 3.57
C ALA A 93 -8.79 -10.22 4.18
N ALA A 94 -7.77 -9.59 3.58
CA ALA A 94 -6.40 -9.59 4.10
C ALA A 94 -6.27 -8.71 5.36
N HIS A 95 -6.83 -7.50 5.33
CA HIS A 95 -6.79 -6.56 6.45
C HIS A 95 -7.46 -7.11 7.71
N LYS A 96 -8.56 -7.86 7.59
CA LYS A 96 -9.20 -8.59 8.71
C LYS A 96 -8.28 -9.62 9.37
N ARG A 97 -7.20 -10.02 8.70
CA ARG A 97 -6.14 -10.89 9.24
C ARG A 97 -4.86 -10.13 9.56
N HIS A 98 -4.93 -8.80 9.63
CA HIS A 98 -3.79 -7.92 9.87
C HIS A 98 -2.66 -8.05 8.82
N ILE A 99 -3.03 -8.42 7.58
CA ILE A 99 -2.11 -8.52 6.46
C ILE A 99 -2.31 -7.31 5.57
N VAL A 100 -1.27 -6.47 5.45
CA VAL A 100 -1.21 -5.31 4.55
C VAL A 100 -0.45 -5.71 3.29
N HIS A 101 -1.00 -5.39 2.11
CA HIS A 101 -0.43 -5.80 0.83
C HIS A 101 0.86 -5.04 0.46
N ARG A 102 0.89 -3.72 0.66
CA ARG A 102 2.04 -2.79 0.46
C ARG A 102 2.57 -2.63 -0.96
N ASP A 103 2.02 -3.33 -1.94
CA ASP A 103 2.43 -3.23 -3.36
C ASP A 103 1.22 -3.33 -4.31
N ILE A 104 0.12 -2.66 -3.96
CA ILE A 104 -1.06 -2.59 -4.84
C ILE A 104 -0.72 -1.74 -6.06
N LYS A 105 -0.86 -2.36 -7.22
CA LYS A 105 -0.62 -1.77 -8.55
C LYS A 105 -1.28 -2.63 -9.62
N PRO A 106 -1.53 -2.10 -10.83
CA PRO A 106 -2.19 -2.85 -11.91
C PRO A 106 -1.46 -4.13 -12.32
N GLN A 107 -0.15 -4.23 -12.13
CA GLN A 107 0.64 -5.44 -12.43
C GLN A 107 0.30 -6.61 -11.50
N ASN A 108 -0.10 -6.32 -10.26
CA ASN A 108 -0.43 -7.30 -9.22
C ASN A 108 -1.94 -7.59 -9.14
N ILE A 109 -2.72 -7.10 -10.10
CA ILE A 109 -4.16 -7.34 -10.23
C ILE A 109 -4.39 -8.10 -11.53
N ILE A 110 -5.00 -9.28 -11.44
CA ILE A 110 -5.26 -10.15 -12.59
C ILE A 110 -6.75 -10.16 -12.88
N ILE A 111 -7.11 -9.98 -14.14
CA ILE A 111 -8.46 -10.12 -14.68
C ILE A 111 -8.53 -11.49 -15.34
N SER A 112 -9.28 -12.41 -14.76
CA SER A 112 -9.49 -13.73 -15.35
C SER A 112 -10.44 -13.68 -16.55
N LYS A 113 -10.43 -14.72 -17.39
CA LYS A 113 -11.30 -14.79 -18.59
C LYS A 113 -12.80 -14.75 -18.26
N ASP A 114 -13.19 -15.17 -17.06
CA ASP A 114 -14.58 -15.09 -16.56
C ASP A 114 -14.91 -13.74 -15.89
N GLY A 115 -14.01 -12.74 -15.99
CA GLY A 115 -14.21 -11.38 -15.49
C GLY A 115 -14.00 -11.21 -13.98
N ARG A 116 -13.47 -12.20 -13.28
CA ARG A 116 -13.12 -12.08 -11.85
C ARG A 116 -11.80 -11.35 -11.70
N ILE A 117 -11.73 -10.52 -10.67
CA ILE A 117 -10.52 -9.81 -10.29
C ILE A 117 -9.84 -10.55 -9.16
N LYS A 118 -8.54 -10.79 -9.29
CA LYS A 118 -7.72 -11.40 -8.24
C LYS A 118 -6.49 -10.57 -7.96
N VAL A 119 -6.27 -10.30 -6.68
CA VAL A 119 -5.06 -9.65 -6.17
C VAL A 119 -3.99 -10.71 -5.93
N ALA A 120 -2.82 -10.49 -6.51
CA ALA A 120 -1.65 -11.36 -6.41
C ALA A 120 -0.50 -10.66 -5.71
N ASP A 121 0.52 -11.41 -5.30
CA ASP A 121 1.81 -10.91 -4.82
C ASP A 121 1.70 -9.96 -3.61
N PHE A 122 1.21 -10.47 -2.47
CA PHE A 122 1.23 -9.72 -1.21
C PHE A 122 2.65 -9.36 -0.79
N GLY A 123 3.01 -8.08 -0.88
CA GLY A 123 4.38 -7.55 -0.73
C GLY A 123 4.88 -7.47 0.71
N ILE A 124 4.70 -8.53 1.51
CA ILE A 124 5.13 -8.60 2.93
C ILE A 124 6.64 -8.44 3.07
N ALA A 125 7.40 -8.83 2.03
CA ALA A 125 8.84 -8.65 1.97
C ALA A 125 9.31 -7.18 2.12
N ARG A 126 8.48 -6.20 1.80
CA ARG A 126 8.78 -4.77 1.96
C ARG A 126 8.69 -4.27 3.41
N ALA A 127 8.10 -5.04 4.31
CA ALA A 127 7.90 -4.63 5.70
C ALA A 127 9.15 -4.70 6.57
N ILE A 128 10.17 -5.42 6.16
CA ILE A 128 11.28 -5.84 7.04
C ILE A 128 12.61 -5.21 6.65
N THR A 129 12.65 -4.37 5.63
CA THR A 129 13.86 -3.61 5.31
C THR A 129 13.80 -2.24 5.95
N ASP A 130 14.43 -2.09 7.13
CA ASP A 130 14.81 -0.80 7.74
C ASP A 130 15.86 -0.03 6.91
N GLU A 131 16.25 -0.54 5.75
CA GLU A 131 17.19 0.11 4.87
C GLU A 131 16.45 0.83 3.74
N THR A 132 16.41 2.14 3.83
CA THR A 132 15.93 3.11 2.83
C THR A 132 16.57 2.94 1.44
N THR A 133 17.60 2.14 1.30
CA THR A 133 18.37 1.90 0.08
C THR A 133 17.67 1.03 -0.96
N ASN A 134 16.67 0.22 -0.59
CA ASN A 134 15.96 -0.69 -1.53
C ASN A 134 14.53 -0.28 -1.89
N LEU A 135 14.03 0.87 -1.41
CA LEU A 135 12.69 1.40 -1.74
C LEU A 135 12.51 1.67 -3.25
N TYR A 136 13.60 1.87 -3.97
CA TYR A 136 13.61 2.30 -5.37
C TYR A 136 14.00 1.19 -6.37
N GLY A 137 14.23 -0.03 -5.89
CA GLY A 137 14.82 -1.12 -6.70
C GLY A 137 13.93 -1.75 -7.78
N ALA A 138 12.63 -1.43 -7.85
CA ALA A 138 11.75 -1.88 -8.92
C ALA A 138 11.17 -0.67 -9.65
N ALA A 139 11.81 -0.27 -10.74
CA ALA A 139 11.29 0.72 -11.68
C ALA A 139 9.84 0.36 -12.06
N GLY A 140 8.87 1.16 -11.60
CA GLY A 140 7.44 0.95 -11.84
C GLY A 140 6.58 0.82 -10.58
N SER A 141 7.09 0.36 -9.45
CA SER A 141 6.32 0.31 -8.20
C SER A 141 6.21 1.66 -7.50
N VAL A 142 7.15 2.57 -7.74
CA VAL A 142 7.18 3.91 -7.12
C VAL A 142 5.96 4.76 -7.48
N HIS A 143 5.33 4.54 -8.65
CA HIS A 143 4.17 5.31 -9.10
C HIS A 143 2.88 5.06 -8.29
N TYR A 144 2.87 4.05 -7.41
CA TYR A 144 1.71 3.68 -6.60
C TYR A 144 2.00 3.72 -5.10
N ILE A 145 3.21 4.12 -4.72
CA ILE A 145 3.67 4.14 -3.33
C ILE A 145 2.90 5.18 -2.52
N SER A 146 2.53 4.85 -1.28
CA SER A 146 1.92 5.84 -0.39
C SER A 146 2.95 6.83 0.17
N PRO A 147 2.54 8.04 0.57
CA PRO A 147 3.43 9.04 1.16
C PRO A 147 4.21 8.54 2.38
N GLU A 148 3.58 7.73 3.24
CA GLU A 148 4.23 7.11 4.40
C GLU A 148 5.26 6.06 4.00
N GLN A 149 4.97 5.25 2.97
CA GLN A 149 5.96 4.32 2.41
C GLN A 149 7.16 5.07 1.80
N ALA A 150 6.90 6.15 1.07
CA ALA A 150 7.96 6.97 0.47
C ALA A 150 8.89 7.61 1.52
N ARG A 151 8.37 7.87 2.73
CA ARG A 151 9.14 8.36 3.88
C ARG A 151 9.82 7.26 4.70
N GLY A 152 9.64 5.97 4.37
CA GLY A 152 10.11 4.85 5.19
C GLY A 152 9.35 4.70 6.51
N GLY A 153 8.12 5.22 6.59
CA GLY A 153 7.29 5.20 7.78
C GLY A 153 6.46 3.93 7.93
N TYR A 154 5.75 3.85 9.07
CA TYR A 154 4.83 2.74 9.34
C TYR A 154 3.67 2.70 8.34
N CYS A 155 3.39 1.51 7.81
CA CYS A 155 2.35 1.25 6.81
C CYS A 155 1.26 0.34 7.39
N ASP A 156 0.03 0.80 7.31
CA ASP A 156 -1.17 0.04 7.65
C ASP A 156 -2.09 -0.15 6.43
N GLU A 157 -3.32 -0.63 6.65
CA GLU A 157 -4.31 -0.85 5.59
C GLU A 157 -4.62 0.39 4.74
N ARG A 158 -4.43 1.58 5.29
CA ARG A 158 -4.68 2.86 4.59
C ARG A 158 -3.62 3.15 3.53
N SER A 159 -2.45 2.49 3.60
CA SER A 159 -1.44 2.53 2.52
C SER A 159 -1.94 1.79 1.27
N ASP A 160 -2.60 0.64 1.43
CA ASP A 160 -3.20 -0.10 0.31
C ASP A 160 -4.37 0.68 -0.32
N ILE A 161 -5.17 1.37 0.51
CA ILE A 161 -6.26 2.24 0.04
C ILE A 161 -5.71 3.39 -0.81
N TYR A 162 -4.57 3.99 -0.42
CA TYR A 162 -3.90 5.01 -1.23
C TYR A 162 -3.48 4.45 -2.60
N SER A 163 -2.78 3.33 -2.61
CA SER A 163 -2.30 2.68 -3.84
C SER A 163 -3.45 2.25 -4.76
N LEU A 164 -4.58 1.81 -4.17
CA LEU A 164 -5.81 1.54 -4.92
C LEU A 164 -6.39 2.82 -5.52
N GLY A 165 -6.38 3.95 -4.79
CA GLY A 165 -6.79 5.25 -5.31
C GLY A 165 -5.98 5.68 -6.54
N ILE A 166 -4.65 5.52 -6.51
CA ILE A 166 -3.77 5.75 -7.66
C ILE A 166 -4.11 4.80 -8.82
N THR A 167 -4.39 3.54 -8.51
CA THR A 167 -4.80 2.54 -9.53
C THR A 167 -6.13 2.93 -10.20
N ILE A 168 -7.12 3.40 -9.43
CA ILE A 168 -8.40 3.88 -9.97
C ILE A 168 -8.17 5.11 -10.88
N TYR A 169 -7.31 6.04 -10.44
CA TYR A 169 -6.94 7.19 -11.27
C TYR A 169 -6.38 6.75 -12.63
N GLU A 170 -5.41 5.82 -12.63
CA GLU A 170 -4.84 5.31 -13.88
C GLU A 170 -5.86 4.57 -14.73
N MET A 171 -6.77 3.80 -14.15
CA MET A 171 -7.84 3.13 -14.89
C MET A 171 -8.68 4.13 -15.70
N VAL A 172 -9.09 5.25 -15.09
CA VAL A 172 -10.02 6.20 -15.74
C VAL A 172 -9.32 7.21 -16.64
N THR A 173 -8.04 7.54 -16.38
CA THR A 173 -7.29 8.56 -17.15
C THR A 173 -6.31 7.95 -18.14
N GLY A 174 -5.94 6.67 -17.98
CA GLY A 174 -4.92 5.99 -18.79
C GLY A 174 -3.47 6.34 -18.40
N ARG A 175 -3.26 7.17 -17.38
CA ARG A 175 -1.93 7.58 -16.90
C ARG A 175 -1.87 7.70 -15.39
N VAL A 176 -0.68 7.55 -14.82
CA VAL A 176 -0.46 7.78 -13.39
C VAL A 176 -0.52 9.27 -13.05
N PRO A 177 -0.93 9.67 -11.82
CA PRO A 177 -1.01 11.08 -11.44
C PRO A 177 0.34 11.74 -11.21
N PHE A 178 1.36 10.96 -10.82
CA PHE A 178 2.70 11.43 -10.55
C PHE A 178 3.70 10.65 -11.39
N ASP A 179 4.52 11.36 -12.15
CA ASP A 179 5.56 10.81 -13.00
C ASP A 179 6.81 11.71 -12.93
N GLY A 180 7.97 11.21 -13.34
CA GLY A 180 9.21 11.96 -13.27
C GLY A 180 10.42 11.18 -13.76
N ASP A 181 11.53 11.87 -14.03
CA ASP A 181 12.75 11.30 -14.61
C ASP A 181 13.45 10.31 -13.67
N THR A 182 13.17 10.37 -12.36
CA THR A 182 13.77 9.49 -11.36
C THR A 182 12.73 8.95 -10.39
N THR A 183 12.98 7.76 -9.85
CA THR A 183 12.14 7.16 -8.79
C THR A 183 12.02 8.06 -7.56
N VAL A 184 13.09 8.82 -7.25
CA VAL A 184 13.11 9.77 -6.13
C VAL A 184 12.16 10.95 -6.41
N ALA A 185 12.17 11.51 -7.63
CA ALA A 185 11.26 12.59 -8.01
C ALA A 185 9.78 12.15 -7.88
N VAL A 186 9.45 10.96 -8.37
CA VAL A 186 8.10 10.39 -8.24
C VAL A 186 7.70 10.19 -6.78
N ALA A 187 8.61 9.67 -5.94
CA ALA A 187 8.35 9.50 -4.51
C ALA A 187 8.10 10.85 -3.80
N ILE A 188 8.87 11.88 -4.12
CA ILE A 188 8.69 13.25 -3.59
C ILE A 188 7.34 13.82 -4.04
N ALA A 189 6.93 13.59 -5.29
CA ALA A 189 5.63 14.02 -5.79
C ALA A 189 4.47 13.38 -5.00
N HIS A 190 4.55 12.07 -4.69
CA HIS A 190 3.59 11.41 -3.80
C HIS A 190 3.51 12.05 -2.42
N ILE A 191 4.63 12.56 -1.90
CA ILE A 191 4.68 13.21 -0.58
C ILE A 191 4.06 14.61 -0.59
N ASN A 192 4.40 15.43 -1.60
CA ASN A 192 4.22 16.88 -1.54
C ASN A 192 3.25 17.45 -2.60
N GLU A 193 3.13 16.80 -3.77
CA GLU A 193 2.41 17.42 -4.89
C GLU A 193 0.92 17.13 -4.84
N ALA A 194 0.12 18.11 -5.27
CA ALA A 194 -1.30 17.93 -5.49
C ALA A 194 -1.54 17.12 -6.77
N MET A 195 -2.49 16.19 -6.71
CA MET A 195 -2.92 15.42 -7.88
C MET A 195 -3.74 16.31 -8.83
N VAL A 196 -3.45 16.22 -10.13
CA VAL A 196 -4.31 16.81 -11.16
C VAL A 196 -5.68 16.12 -11.11
N PRO A 197 -6.81 16.86 -11.03
CA PRO A 197 -8.14 16.25 -11.03
C PRO A 197 -8.34 15.29 -12.22
N PRO A 198 -8.84 14.07 -11.99
CA PRO A 198 -9.14 13.14 -13.08
C PRO A 198 -10.03 13.77 -14.16
N SER A 199 -11.02 14.60 -13.77
CA SER A 199 -11.93 15.29 -14.69
C SER A 199 -11.23 16.30 -15.61
N ASN A 200 -10.08 16.83 -15.24
CA ASN A 200 -9.27 17.71 -16.11
C ASN A 200 -8.58 16.94 -17.24
N ILE A 201 -8.44 15.63 -17.10
CA ILE A 201 -7.82 14.74 -18.09
C ILE A 201 -8.90 14.04 -18.90
N GLU A 202 -9.91 13.54 -18.19
CA GLU A 202 -11.03 12.80 -18.72
C GLU A 202 -12.35 13.41 -18.21
N PRO A 203 -12.94 14.35 -18.93
CA PRO A 203 -14.16 15.06 -18.49
C PRO A 203 -15.37 14.16 -18.24
N SER A 204 -15.36 12.91 -18.73
CA SER A 204 -16.44 11.94 -18.45
C SER A 204 -16.37 11.30 -17.07
N VAL A 205 -15.30 11.54 -16.29
CA VAL A 205 -15.19 11.05 -14.92
C VAL A 205 -16.18 11.80 -14.03
N PRO A 206 -17.15 11.09 -13.41
CA PRO A 206 -18.17 11.74 -12.59
C PRO A 206 -17.58 12.23 -11.28
N VAL A 207 -18.24 13.28 -10.74
CA VAL A 207 -17.77 13.94 -9.51
C VAL A 207 -17.66 12.99 -8.32
N ALA A 208 -18.56 12.02 -8.19
CA ALA A 208 -18.52 11.03 -7.11
C ALA A 208 -17.23 10.19 -7.15
N LEU A 209 -16.83 9.69 -8.33
CA LEU A 209 -15.61 8.90 -8.46
C LEU A 209 -14.36 9.76 -8.26
N GLU A 210 -14.35 10.99 -8.76
CA GLU A 210 -13.26 11.94 -8.53
C GLU A 210 -13.05 12.20 -7.02
N GLN A 211 -14.14 12.43 -6.26
CA GLN A 211 -14.06 12.62 -4.82
C GLN A 211 -13.55 11.38 -4.09
N ILE A 212 -13.96 10.17 -4.51
CA ILE A 212 -13.46 8.91 -3.95
C ILE A 212 -11.95 8.79 -4.18
N ILE A 213 -11.47 9.05 -5.40
CA ILE A 213 -10.04 9.05 -5.73
C ILE A 213 -9.29 10.03 -4.83
N PHE A 214 -9.78 11.27 -4.70
CA PHE A 214 -9.15 12.27 -3.83
C PHE A 214 -9.13 11.85 -2.36
N LYS A 215 -10.18 11.21 -1.85
CA LYS A 215 -10.22 10.73 -0.48
C LYS A 215 -9.24 9.57 -0.25
N CYS A 216 -9.16 8.60 -1.18
CA CYS A 216 -8.16 7.55 -1.12
C CYS A 216 -6.74 8.10 -1.09
N THR A 217 -6.47 9.14 -1.88
CA THR A 217 -5.12 9.66 -2.13
C THR A 217 -4.74 10.86 -1.26
N GLN A 218 -5.46 11.10 -0.16
CA GLN A 218 -5.05 12.08 0.85
C GLN A 218 -3.65 11.78 1.38
N LYS A 219 -2.84 12.82 1.58
CA LYS A 219 -1.44 12.66 2.00
C LYS A 219 -1.32 12.06 3.39
N ARG A 220 -2.20 12.47 4.31
CA ARG A 220 -2.25 11.95 5.68
C ARG A 220 -3.17 10.72 5.75
N PRO A 221 -2.72 9.57 6.29
CA PRO A 221 -3.54 8.36 6.35
C PRO A 221 -4.89 8.53 7.07
N ASN A 222 -4.94 9.37 8.11
CA ASN A 222 -6.17 9.65 8.87
C ASN A 222 -7.21 10.49 8.12
N GLN A 223 -6.89 11.03 6.95
CA GLN A 223 -7.81 11.74 6.07
C GLN A 223 -8.39 10.84 4.97
N ARG A 224 -7.90 9.61 4.84
CA ARG A 224 -8.37 8.59 3.88
C ARG A 224 -9.60 7.84 4.44
N TYR A 225 -10.07 6.85 3.69
CA TYR A 225 -10.98 5.85 4.23
C TYR A 225 -10.29 5.07 5.35
N SER A 226 -11.04 4.80 6.44
CA SER A 226 -10.55 4.03 7.58
C SER A 226 -10.44 2.54 7.26
N SER A 227 -11.25 2.05 6.31
CA SER A 227 -11.31 0.65 5.91
C SER A 227 -11.67 0.48 4.44
N CYS A 228 -11.34 -0.67 3.86
CA CYS A 228 -11.83 -1.06 2.53
C CYS A 228 -13.36 -1.21 2.51
N ALA A 229 -14.02 -1.56 3.62
CA ALA A 229 -15.47 -1.64 3.70
C ALA A 229 -16.14 -0.27 3.45
N ASP A 230 -15.60 0.81 4.03
CA ASP A 230 -16.10 2.17 3.81
C ASP A 230 -15.87 2.62 2.36
N LEU A 231 -14.70 2.31 1.78
CA LEU A 231 -14.42 2.57 0.37
C LEU A 231 -15.40 1.83 -0.55
N ILE A 232 -15.68 0.56 -0.30
CA ILE A 232 -16.64 -0.25 -1.08
C ILE A 232 -18.04 0.36 -1.03
N LYS A 233 -18.47 0.85 0.14
CA LYS A 233 -19.76 1.52 0.31
C LYS A 233 -19.88 2.73 -0.61
N ASP A 234 -18.88 3.61 -0.60
CA ASP A 234 -18.87 4.81 -1.42
C ASP A 234 -18.74 4.48 -2.92
N LEU A 235 -17.93 3.48 -3.31
CA LEU A 235 -17.85 3.02 -4.70
C LEU A 235 -19.19 2.48 -5.21
N ARG A 236 -19.94 1.74 -4.39
CA ARG A 236 -21.29 1.25 -4.74
C ARG A 236 -22.28 2.42 -4.88
N HIS A 237 -22.19 3.42 -4.00
CA HIS A 237 -23.03 4.60 -4.09
C HIS A 237 -22.73 5.38 -5.39
N ALA A 238 -21.47 5.54 -5.76
CA ALA A 238 -21.08 6.19 -7.01
C ALA A 238 -21.61 5.53 -8.29
N LEU A 239 -21.92 4.23 -8.27
CA LEU A 239 -22.60 3.55 -9.38
C LEU A 239 -24.05 4.00 -9.56
N VAL A 240 -24.72 4.33 -8.45
CA VAL A 240 -26.16 4.74 -8.44
C VAL A 240 -26.29 6.24 -8.59
N ALA A 241 -25.44 7.01 -7.91
CA ALA A 241 -25.46 8.47 -7.86
C ALA A 241 -24.14 9.10 -8.33
N PRO A 242 -23.73 8.95 -9.61
CA PRO A 242 -22.40 9.34 -10.08
C PRO A 242 -22.12 10.84 -9.99
N ASN A 243 -23.14 11.70 -10.05
CA ASN A 243 -23.01 13.14 -10.04
C ASN A 243 -23.27 13.78 -8.65
N GLU A 244 -23.49 12.95 -7.64
CA GLU A 244 -23.73 13.42 -6.28
C GLU A 244 -22.41 13.65 -5.53
N ARG A 245 -22.39 14.70 -4.69
CA ARG A 245 -21.28 15.02 -3.79
C ARG A 245 -21.59 14.48 -2.40
N PHE A 246 -21.29 13.19 -2.15
CA PHE A 246 -21.60 12.52 -0.88
C PHE A 246 -20.35 12.12 -0.08
N VAL A 247 -19.16 12.25 -0.67
CA VAL A 247 -17.93 11.85 0.00
C VAL A 247 -17.55 12.89 1.05
N HIS A 248 -17.51 12.47 2.31
CA HIS A 248 -17.10 13.33 3.41
C HIS A 248 -15.57 13.27 3.59
N PHE A 249 -14.94 14.46 3.55
CA PHE A 249 -13.54 14.63 3.89
C PHE A 249 -13.41 15.00 5.37
N VAL A 250 -12.45 14.39 6.06
CA VAL A 250 -12.10 14.79 7.42
C VAL A 250 -11.47 16.18 7.34
N GLN A 251 -12.18 17.21 7.76
CA GLN A 251 -11.56 18.51 8.04
C GLN A 251 -10.76 18.33 9.34
N LEU A 252 -9.44 18.32 9.23
CA LEU A 252 -8.63 18.61 10.39
C LEU A 252 -8.88 20.10 10.64
N GLU A 253 -9.58 20.43 11.73
CA GLU A 253 -9.44 21.76 12.29
C GLU A 253 -7.94 21.95 12.50
N GLU A 254 -7.32 22.79 11.67
CA GLU A 254 -6.09 23.42 12.07
C GLU A 254 -6.48 24.14 13.35
N THR A 255 -6.15 23.56 14.48
CA THR A 255 -6.07 24.31 15.72
C THR A 255 -5.06 25.41 15.39
N ALA A 256 -5.61 26.57 15.03
CA ALA A 256 -4.91 27.83 14.87
C ALA A 256 -4.46 28.27 16.27
N ASN A 257 -3.65 27.45 16.91
CA ASN A 257 -2.85 27.76 18.07
C ASN A 257 -1.48 27.16 17.84
N GLY A 258 -0.83 27.63 16.79
CA GLY A 258 0.62 27.75 16.75
C GLY A 258 1.03 28.87 17.71
N GLU A 259 0.53 28.88 18.92
CA GLU A 259 1.19 29.56 20.02
C GLU A 259 2.49 28.79 20.25
N THR A 260 3.53 29.32 19.63
CA THR A 260 4.89 29.11 20.10
C THR A 260 4.90 29.71 21.51
N THR A 261 4.59 28.86 22.49
CA THR A 261 4.73 29.24 23.89
C THR A 261 6.21 29.45 24.08
N VAL A 262 6.62 30.69 24.18
CA VAL A 262 7.98 31.05 24.61
C VAL A 262 8.09 30.47 26.01
N MET A 263 8.73 29.32 26.14
CA MET A 263 9.00 28.72 27.44
C MET A 263 9.86 29.70 28.22
N SER A 264 9.43 30.03 29.42
CA SER A 264 10.22 30.85 30.30
C SER A 264 11.54 30.13 30.63
N ASP A 265 12.60 30.91 30.89
CA ASP A 265 13.92 30.36 31.28
C ASP A 265 13.82 29.36 32.46
N GLU A 266 12.82 29.51 33.29
CA GLU A 266 12.53 28.64 34.42
C GLU A 266 11.99 27.26 33.98
N GLN A 267 11.11 27.22 32.99
CA GLN A 267 10.59 25.97 32.39
C GLN A 267 11.68 25.23 31.60
N MET A 268 12.57 25.95 30.95
CA MET A 268 13.73 25.38 30.26
C MET A 268 14.75 24.78 31.24
N ARG A 269 14.94 25.40 32.40
CA ARG A 269 15.78 24.85 33.48
C ARG A 269 15.20 23.59 34.08
N ASP A 270 13.90 23.51 34.29
CA ASP A 270 13.22 22.32 34.81
C ASP A 270 13.32 21.12 33.87
N ILE A 271 13.18 21.32 32.55
CA ILE A 271 13.37 20.26 31.54
C ILE A 271 14.81 19.77 31.53
N ARG A 272 15.79 20.69 31.61
CA ARG A 272 17.21 20.36 31.66
C ARG A 272 17.58 19.56 32.91
N ASN A 273 17.06 19.96 34.09
CA ASN A 273 17.26 19.26 35.35
C ASN A 273 16.61 17.88 35.41
N ARG A 274 15.49 17.66 34.69
CA ARG A 274 14.86 16.33 34.55
C ARG A 274 15.64 15.42 33.63
N SER A 275 16.22 15.95 32.53
CA SER A 275 17.09 15.22 31.61
C SER A 275 18.38 14.74 32.32
N ASP A 276 19.01 15.61 33.13
CA ASP A 276 20.24 15.26 33.87
C ASP A 276 20.00 14.25 34.99
N ARG A 277 18.83 14.26 35.65
CA ARG A 277 18.47 13.24 36.67
C ARG A 277 18.25 11.88 36.01
N GLY A 278 17.63 11.80 34.83
CA GLY A 278 17.44 10.55 34.09
C GLY A 278 18.74 9.91 33.60
N GLN A 279 19.79 10.73 33.31
CA GLN A 279 21.11 10.20 32.96
C GLN A 279 21.90 9.69 34.18
N HIS A 280 21.78 10.32 35.32
CA HIS A 280 22.45 9.85 36.54
C HIS A 280 21.84 8.56 37.11
N GLU A 281 20.55 8.34 37.02
CA GLU A 281 19.93 7.08 37.43
C GLU A 281 20.33 5.91 36.52
N ASN A 282 20.46 6.13 35.21
CA ASN A 282 20.90 5.09 34.26
C ASN A 282 22.37 4.69 34.49
N THR A 283 23.24 5.65 34.83
CA THR A 283 24.66 5.37 35.12
C THR A 283 24.82 4.61 36.44
N ALA A 284 24.05 4.96 37.50
CA ALA A 284 24.05 4.28 38.77
C ALA A 284 23.50 2.84 38.70
N TYR A 285 22.58 2.58 37.74
CA TYR A 285 22.05 1.23 37.49
C TYR A 285 23.08 0.33 36.79
N GLN A 286 23.84 0.88 35.84
CA GLN A 286 24.92 0.17 35.14
C GLN A 286 26.10 -0.13 36.06
N GLU A 287 26.52 0.78 36.96
CA GLU A 287 27.58 0.53 37.92
C GLU A 287 27.22 -0.51 38.99
N ARG A 288 25.93 -0.60 39.39
CA ARG A 288 25.47 -1.65 40.33
C ARG A 288 25.37 -3.03 39.67
N SER A 289 25.17 -3.12 38.37
CA SER A 289 25.14 -4.38 37.65
C SER A 289 26.54 -4.96 37.39
N LEU A 290 27.56 -4.11 37.24
CA LEU A 290 28.95 -4.49 37.05
C LEU A 290 29.67 -4.92 38.36
N LYS A 291 29.14 -4.58 39.54
CA LYS A 291 29.69 -5.00 40.82
C LYS A 291 29.08 -6.31 41.36
N ARG A 292 28.20 -6.97 40.63
CA ARG A 292 27.56 -8.27 40.98
C ARG A 292 27.96 -9.43 40.09
N GLN A 293 28.95 -9.26 39.23
CA GLN A 293 29.72 -10.31 38.58
C GLN A 293 31.13 -10.35 39.18
#